data_95680f69c79ad2445a644df619022344
#
_entry.id   95680f69c79ad2445a644df619022344
#
_cell.length_a   1.000
_cell.length_b   1.000
_cell.length_c   1.000
_cell.angle_alpha   90.00
_cell.angle_beta   90.00
_cell.angle_gamma   90.00
#
_symmetry.space_group_name_H-M   'P 1'
#
loop_
_entity.id
_entity.type
_entity.pdbx_description
1 polymer ?
#
loop_
_entity_poly.entity_id
_entity_poly.type
_entity_poly.pdbx_seq_one_letter_code
_entity_poly.pdbx_strand_id
1 'polypeptide(L)'
;MLRKLGWLLILLLVFALASTAQEVADDAGFAPIFNGLDLSGWHAVGQQDWHADDGTIWTEGTGGWLRSDQRYADFVLRLEYRLTKGAVTGIFLRSAEQGDPAFTGLKIALLDDAGQLTDLHSTGAVYGAVIPLYGVGRKAGEWNQVEISCIGRHLTVFLNGNRIHKIDFDDPAFVFSEKRPLSRVPNQGYIGLESHTNRVDFRSLRIQVIKPAA
;
A
#
# COMPACT_ATOMS: atom_id res chain seq x y z
N MET A 1 -40.18 -29.11 -11.39
CA MET A 1 -39.49 -28.07 -10.63
C MET A 1 -38.02 -28.39 -10.28
N LEU A 2 -37.65 -29.65 -10.06
CA LEU A 2 -36.28 -30.06 -9.69
C LEU A 2 -35.18 -29.81 -10.77
N ARG A 3 -35.51 -29.85 -12.06
CA ARG A 3 -34.52 -29.67 -13.15
C ARG A 3 -33.95 -28.25 -13.27
N LYS A 4 -34.67 -27.22 -12.88
CA LYS A 4 -34.22 -25.82 -12.93
C LYS A 4 -33.28 -25.45 -11.77
N LEU A 5 -33.40 -26.13 -10.61
CA LEU A 5 -32.53 -25.90 -9.47
C LEU A 5 -31.09 -26.41 -9.71
N GLY A 6 -30.95 -27.53 -10.43
CA GLY A 6 -29.62 -28.11 -10.74
C GLY A 6 -28.74 -27.22 -11.61
N TRP A 7 -29.35 -26.53 -12.57
CA TRP A 7 -28.58 -25.60 -13.45
C TRP A 7 -28.11 -24.34 -12.72
N LEU A 8 -28.91 -23.84 -11.74
CA LEU A 8 -28.53 -22.68 -10.94
C LEU A 8 -27.35 -22.99 -10.03
N LEU A 9 -27.32 -24.19 -9.43
CA LEU A 9 -26.21 -24.61 -8.57
C LEU A 9 -24.93 -24.85 -9.36
N ILE A 10 -25.01 -25.41 -10.58
CA ILE A 10 -23.85 -25.62 -11.45
C ILE A 10 -23.28 -24.27 -11.91
N LEU A 11 -24.13 -23.29 -12.25
CA LEU A 11 -23.70 -21.95 -12.63
C LEU A 11 -22.98 -21.23 -11.48
N LEU A 12 -23.49 -21.31 -10.26
CA LEU A 12 -22.86 -20.73 -9.07
C LEU A 12 -21.50 -21.39 -8.75
N LEU A 13 -21.38 -22.71 -8.93
CA LEU A 13 -20.12 -23.44 -8.71
C LEU A 13 -19.07 -23.06 -9.76
N VAL A 14 -19.46 -22.89 -11.02
CA VAL A 14 -18.55 -22.50 -12.10
C VAL A 14 -18.06 -21.05 -11.90
N PHE A 15 -18.91 -20.13 -11.43
CA PHE A 15 -18.50 -18.77 -11.10
C PHE A 15 -17.56 -18.72 -9.91
N ALA A 16 -17.77 -19.53 -8.88
CA ALA A 16 -16.88 -19.59 -7.71
C ALA A 16 -15.50 -20.15 -8.09
N LEU A 17 -15.45 -21.20 -8.92
CA LEU A 17 -14.20 -21.80 -9.39
C LEU A 17 -13.43 -20.88 -10.34
N ALA A 18 -14.11 -20.11 -11.19
CA ALA A 18 -13.47 -19.15 -12.08
C ALA A 18 -12.90 -17.96 -11.28
N SER A 19 -13.58 -17.50 -10.22
CA SER A 19 -13.10 -16.43 -9.34
C SER A 19 -11.84 -16.85 -8.59
N THR A 20 -11.80 -18.06 -8.03
CA THR A 20 -10.62 -18.57 -7.31
C THR A 20 -9.42 -18.81 -8.24
N ALA A 21 -9.65 -19.29 -9.44
CA ALA A 21 -8.59 -19.49 -10.43
C ALA A 21 -7.99 -18.17 -10.91
N GLN A 22 -8.80 -17.15 -11.09
CA GLN A 22 -8.35 -15.82 -11.47
C GLN A 22 -7.54 -15.16 -10.33
N GLU A 23 -7.99 -15.28 -9.09
CA GLU A 23 -7.29 -14.76 -7.91
C GLU A 23 -5.91 -15.43 -7.73
N VAL A 24 -5.82 -16.74 -7.90
CA VAL A 24 -4.55 -17.51 -7.84
C VAL A 24 -3.59 -17.12 -8.98
N ALA A 25 -4.12 -16.88 -10.19
CA ALA A 25 -3.31 -16.45 -11.34
C ALA A 25 -2.79 -15.02 -11.15
N ASP A 26 -3.58 -14.14 -10.53
CA ASP A 26 -3.24 -12.73 -10.27
C ASP A 26 -2.19 -12.57 -9.17
N ASP A 27 -2.03 -13.58 -8.31
CA ASP A 27 -1.04 -13.63 -7.23
C ASP A 27 0.26 -14.37 -7.59
N ALA A 28 0.39 -14.84 -8.84
CA ALA A 28 1.58 -15.55 -9.27
C ALA A 28 2.84 -14.67 -9.11
N GLY A 29 3.79 -15.15 -8.32
CA GLY A 29 5.05 -14.44 -8.01
C GLY A 29 5.00 -13.53 -6.78
N PHE A 30 3.85 -13.36 -6.13
CA PHE A 30 3.76 -12.64 -4.86
C PHE A 30 4.07 -13.57 -3.68
N ALA A 31 4.87 -13.07 -2.73
CA ALA A 31 5.12 -13.69 -1.45
C ALA A 31 4.56 -12.83 -0.32
N PRO A 32 3.98 -13.43 0.74
CA PRO A 32 3.55 -12.66 1.90
C PRO A 32 4.77 -12.06 2.61
N ILE A 33 4.68 -10.80 3.03
CA ILE A 33 5.64 -10.12 3.90
C ILE A 33 5.08 -9.90 5.32
N PHE A 34 3.86 -10.34 5.56
CA PHE A 34 3.25 -10.50 6.87
C PHE A 34 2.70 -11.91 6.98
N ASN A 35 3.04 -12.61 8.05
CA ASN A 35 2.68 -14.02 8.25
C ASN A 35 1.25 -14.23 8.76
N GLY A 36 0.52 -13.14 9.08
CA GLY A 36 -0.84 -13.18 9.62
C GLY A 36 -0.92 -13.46 11.12
N LEU A 37 0.20 -13.65 11.83
CA LEU A 37 0.25 -14.10 13.21
C LEU A 37 0.93 -13.08 14.14
N ASP A 38 2.11 -12.60 13.74
CA ASP A 38 2.96 -11.74 14.56
C ASP A 38 3.77 -10.77 13.69
N LEU A 39 4.54 -9.89 14.32
CA LEU A 39 5.38 -8.91 13.64
C LEU A 39 6.74 -9.44 13.20
N SER A 40 6.94 -10.76 13.09
CA SER A 40 8.17 -11.34 12.54
C SER A 40 8.42 -10.84 11.12
N GLY A 41 9.65 -10.34 10.85
CA GLY A 41 10.02 -9.69 9.60
C GLY A 41 9.76 -8.18 9.59
N TRP A 42 9.34 -7.62 10.73
CA TRP A 42 9.06 -6.20 10.91
C TRP A 42 9.73 -5.66 12.18
N HIS A 43 10.10 -4.38 12.14
CA HIS A 43 10.73 -3.66 13.24
C HIS A 43 10.02 -2.33 13.52
N ALA A 44 9.54 -2.14 14.75
CA ALA A 44 8.93 -0.89 15.18
C ALA A 44 10.00 0.18 15.44
N VAL A 45 9.82 1.37 14.87
CA VAL A 45 10.70 2.54 15.01
C VAL A 45 9.89 3.69 15.60
N GLY A 46 10.37 4.27 16.68
CA GLY A 46 9.66 5.30 17.44
C GLY A 46 8.74 4.68 18.49
N GLN A 47 7.51 5.13 18.58
CA GLN A 47 6.51 4.56 19.50
C GLN A 47 6.19 3.11 19.10
N GLN A 48 6.20 2.22 20.10
CA GLN A 48 5.98 0.78 19.87
C GLN A 48 4.51 0.40 20.12
N ASP A 49 3.64 0.99 19.34
CA ASP A 49 2.19 0.79 19.37
C ASP A 49 1.73 -0.05 18.17
N TRP A 50 2.48 -1.11 17.87
CA TRP A 50 2.17 -2.00 16.77
C TRP A 50 1.74 -3.37 17.29
N HIS A 51 0.65 -3.86 16.77
CA HIS A 51 0.02 -5.12 17.14
C HIS A 51 -0.21 -5.98 15.90
N ALA A 52 -0.23 -7.29 16.10
CA ALA A 52 -0.60 -8.25 15.07
C ALA A 52 -1.53 -9.30 15.70
N ASP A 53 -2.73 -9.41 15.18
CA ASP A 53 -3.70 -10.42 15.53
C ASP A 53 -4.70 -10.65 14.41
N ASP A 54 -5.33 -11.79 14.36
CA ASP A 54 -6.40 -12.16 13.43
C ASP A 54 -6.10 -11.78 11.97
N GLY A 55 -4.87 -12.02 11.50
CA GLY A 55 -4.45 -11.72 10.12
C GLY A 55 -4.24 -10.24 9.82
N THR A 56 -4.20 -9.38 10.84
CA THR A 56 -4.16 -7.93 10.70
C THR A 56 -3.00 -7.34 11.50
N ILE A 57 -2.24 -6.42 10.92
CA ILE A 57 -1.35 -5.49 11.64
C ILE A 57 -2.15 -4.22 11.93
N TRP A 58 -2.07 -3.71 13.15
CA TRP A 58 -2.75 -2.46 13.49
C TRP A 58 -1.97 -1.60 14.49
N THR A 59 -2.32 -0.32 14.55
CA THR A 59 -1.79 0.68 15.48
C THR A 59 -2.89 1.67 15.87
N GLU A 60 -2.82 2.25 17.08
CA GLU A 60 -3.73 3.31 17.51
C GLU A 60 -3.30 4.72 17.03
N GLY A 61 -2.17 4.84 16.32
CA GLY A 61 -1.73 6.09 15.74
C GLY A 61 -0.93 6.97 16.70
N THR A 62 -0.08 6.38 17.52
CA THR A 62 0.71 7.11 18.54
C THR A 62 2.03 7.69 18.04
N GLY A 63 2.35 7.48 16.77
CA GLY A 63 3.58 7.95 16.12
C GLY A 63 4.60 6.85 15.83
N GLY A 64 5.57 7.14 14.96
CA GLY A 64 6.56 6.19 14.49
C GLY A 64 6.12 5.38 13.28
N TRP A 65 6.81 4.31 12.99
CA TRP A 65 6.52 3.44 11.85
C TRP A 65 6.97 2.00 12.08
N LEU A 66 6.32 1.08 11.39
CA LEU A 66 6.67 -0.33 11.34
C LEU A 66 7.45 -0.57 10.06
N ARG A 67 8.73 -0.87 10.18
CA ARG A 67 9.68 -1.06 9.09
C ARG A 67 9.84 -2.54 8.76
N SER A 68 9.89 -2.90 7.48
CA SER A 68 10.33 -4.25 7.06
C SER A 68 11.78 -4.50 7.48
N ASP A 69 12.12 -5.74 7.84
CA ASP A 69 13.52 -6.10 8.13
C ASP A 69 14.37 -6.12 6.85
N GLN A 70 13.75 -6.43 5.73
CA GLN A 70 14.41 -6.48 4.42
C GLN A 70 14.28 -5.14 3.68
N ARG A 71 15.30 -4.83 2.88
CA ARG A 71 15.28 -3.71 1.93
C ARG A 71 14.88 -4.20 0.56
N TYR A 72 14.11 -3.39 -0.15
CA TYR A 72 13.58 -3.70 -1.47
C TYR A 72 14.05 -2.65 -2.48
N ALA A 73 14.46 -3.11 -3.66
CA ALA A 73 14.81 -2.25 -4.81
C ALA A 73 13.62 -2.14 -5.76
N ASP A 74 13.44 -3.13 -6.61
CA ASP A 74 12.36 -3.20 -7.58
C ASP A 74 11.30 -4.20 -7.12
N PHE A 75 10.06 -3.74 -7.01
CA PHE A 75 8.99 -4.56 -6.46
C PHE A 75 7.61 -4.10 -6.92
N VAL A 76 6.65 -5.01 -6.78
CA VAL A 76 5.22 -4.71 -6.72
C VAL A 76 4.74 -5.10 -5.33
N LEU A 77 4.14 -4.15 -4.60
CA LEU A 77 3.57 -4.33 -3.27
C LEU A 77 2.05 -4.30 -3.38
N ARG A 78 1.38 -5.27 -2.77
CA ARG A 78 -0.08 -5.29 -2.58
C ARG A 78 -0.40 -5.33 -1.09
N LEU A 79 -1.37 -4.56 -0.68
CA LEU A 79 -1.93 -4.62 0.67
C LEU A 79 -3.35 -4.08 0.71
N GLU A 80 -4.03 -4.37 1.80
CA GLU A 80 -5.29 -3.72 2.14
C GLU A 80 -5.12 -2.92 3.43
N TYR A 81 -5.81 -1.77 3.51
CA TYR A 81 -5.87 -0.97 4.72
C TYR A 81 -7.31 -0.53 5.04
N ARG A 82 -7.57 -0.31 6.32
CA ARG A 82 -8.84 0.20 6.82
C ARG A 82 -8.58 1.27 7.86
N LEU A 83 -9.19 2.43 7.68
CA LEU A 83 -9.04 3.58 8.56
C LEU A 83 -10.21 3.66 9.53
N THR A 84 -9.97 4.13 10.74
CA THR A 84 -11.02 4.67 11.60
C THR A 84 -11.27 6.14 11.27
N LYS A 85 -12.34 6.71 11.81
CA LYS A 85 -12.69 8.11 11.58
C LYS A 85 -11.56 9.06 12.00
N GLY A 86 -11.17 9.95 11.10
CA GLY A 86 -10.10 10.92 11.28
C GLY A 86 -8.69 10.31 11.32
N ALA A 87 -8.53 9.04 10.92
CA ALA A 87 -7.21 8.43 10.89
C ALA A 87 -6.33 9.02 9.79
N VAL A 88 -5.05 9.14 10.12
CA VAL A 88 -3.96 9.55 9.22
C VAL A 88 -2.84 8.54 9.31
N THR A 89 -2.36 8.06 8.18
CA THR A 89 -1.29 7.10 8.06
C THR A 89 -0.62 7.21 6.68
N GLY A 90 0.27 6.28 6.36
CA GLY A 90 0.89 6.18 5.04
C GLY A 90 1.69 4.90 4.87
N ILE A 91 2.08 4.66 3.63
CA ILE A 91 2.99 3.58 3.24
C ILE A 91 4.30 4.21 2.83
N PHE A 92 5.38 3.83 3.49
CA PHE A 92 6.73 4.25 3.14
C PHE A 92 7.39 3.29 2.16
N LEU A 93 8.10 3.84 1.17
CA LEU A 93 8.76 3.08 0.11
C LEU A 93 10.21 3.52 -0.02
N ARG A 94 11.12 2.54 -0.08
CA ARG A 94 12.57 2.77 -0.21
C ARG A 94 13.13 3.75 0.82
N SER A 95 12.55 3.78 2.02
CA SER A 95 12.99 4.67 3.09
C SER A 95 14.29 4.22 3.72
N ALA A 96 15.09 5.15 4.23
CA ALA A 96 16.31 4.84 4.99
C ALA A 96 15.95 4.41 6.42
N GLU A 97 16.89 3.78 7.09
CA GLU A 97 16.74 3.38 8.49
C GLU A 97 16.68 4.58 9.44
N GLN A 98 17.42 5.64 9.11
CA GLN A 98 17.52 6.85 9.92
C GLN A 98 16.92 8.05 9.18
N GLY A 99 16.43 9.01 9.95
CA GLY A 99 15.76 10.20 9.45
C GLY A 99 14.27 9.99 9.29
N ASP A 100 13.57 10.99 8.76
CA ASP A 100 12.14 10.90 8.50
C ASP A 100 11.89 9.99 7.27
N PRO A 101 11.19 8.85 7.42
CA PRO A 101 10.97 7.91 6.33
C PRO A 101 10.19 8.51 5.16
N ALA A 102 9.33 9.51 5.43
CA ALA A 102 8.62 10.21 4.37
C ALA A 102 9.57 11.01 3.48
N PHE A 103 10.74 11.41 3.95
CA PHE A 103 11.70 12.25 3.24
C PHE A 103 13.00 11.53 2.84
N THR A 104 13.32 10.42 3.44
CA THR A 104 14.46 9.58 3.03
C THR A 104 14.11 8.59 1.91
N GLY A 105 12.85 8.26 1.76
CA GLY A 105 12.25 7.48 0.68
C GLY A 105 11.04 8.18 0.07
N LEU A 106 9.93 7.52 -0.07
CA LEU A 106 8.62 8.05 -0.48
C LEU A 106 7.57 7.70 0.57
N LYS A 107 6.52 8.54 0.67
CA LYS A 107 5.30 8.22 1.40
C LYS A 107 4.10 8.30 0.47
N ILE A 108 3.30 7.26 0.42
CA ILE A 108 1.94 7.31 -0.11
C ILE A 108 1.02 7.60 1.06
N ALA A 109 0.39 8.77 1.07
CA ALA A 109 -0.48 9.22 2.15
C ALA A 109 -1.82 8.48 2.13
N LEU A 110 -2.36 8.19 3.32
CA LEU A 110 -3.66 7.52 3.50
C LEU A 110 -4.41 8.22 4.64
N LEU A 111 -5.58 8.79 4.34
CA LEU A 111 -6.37 9.60 5.26
C LEU A 111 -7.85 9.23 5.19
N ASP A 112 -8.61 9.55 6.24
CA ASP A 112 -10.07 9.54 6.20
C ASP A 112 -10.60 10.83 5.53
N ASP A 113 -10.43 10.91 4.21
CA ASP A 113 -10.78 12.06 3.37
C ASP A 113 -11.69 11.70 2.18
N ALA A 114 -12.40 10.59 2.27
CA ALA A 114 -13.28 10.10 1.20
C ALA A 114 -14.30 11.18 0.76
N GLY A 115 -14.31 11.48 -0.55
CA GLY A 115 -15.19 12.48 -1.14
C GLY A 115 -14.70 13.93 -1.01
N GLN A 116 -13.52 14.17 -0.46
CA GLN A 116 -12.88 15.48 -0.45
C GLN A 116 -12.07 15.73 -1.72
N LEU A 117 -11.70 16.99 -1.96
CA LEU A 117 -10.81 17.37 -3.05
C LEU A 117 -9.39 16.85 -2.76
N THR A 118 -8.72 16.41 -3.81
CA THR A 118 -7.34 15.93 -3.70
C THR A 118 -6.33 17.06 -3.65
N ASP A 119 -5.30 16.89 -2.82
CA ASP A 119 -4.15 17.80 -2.72
C ASP A 119 -2.85 17.00 -2.51
N LEU A 120 -1.76 17.68 -2.16
CA LEU A 120 -0.44 17.07 -1.92
C LEU A 120 -0.36 16.20 -0.66
N HIS A 121 -1.41 16.17 0.17
CA HIS A 121 -1.45 15.46 1.45
C HIS A 121 -2.62 14.48 1.53
N SER A 122 -3.57 14.52 0.58
CA SER A 122 -4.74 13.66 0.54
C SER A 122 -4.40 12.18 0.31
N THR A 123 -5.38 11.32 0.51
CA THR A 123 -5.26 9.87 0.26
C THR A 123 -4.76 9.59 -1.15
N GLY A 124 -3.69 8.80 -1.23
CA GLY A 124 -3.02 8.43 -2.45
C GLY A 124 -1.94 9.42 -2.92
N ALA A 125 -1.80 10.61 -2.32
CA ALA A 125 -0.74 11.53 -2.70
C ALA A 125 0.66 10.91 -2.49
N VAL A 126 1.59 11.18 -3.41
CA VAL A 126 3.01 11.12 -3.08
C VAL A 126 3.25 12.33 -2.20
N TYR A 127 3.28 12.11 -0.89
CA TYR A 127 3.17 13.12 0.16
C TYR A 127 4.09 14.32 -0.07
N GLY A 128 3.49 15.51 -0.18
CA GLY A 128 4.18 16.77 -0.42
C GLY A 128 4.81 16.92 -1.82
N ALA A 129 4.58 15.96 -2.75
CA ALA A 129 5.23 15.97 -4.06
C ALA A 129 4.25 15.88 -5.23
N VAL A 130 3.33 14.93 -5.26
CA VAL A 130 2.40 14.72 -6.40
C VAL A 130 0.99 14.44 -5.91
N ILE A 131 0.04 15.20 -6.46
CA ILE A 131 -1.40 15.04 -6.20
C ILE A 131 -1.90 13.78 -6.95
N PRO A 132 -2.74 12.91 -6.34
CA PRO A 132 -3.33 11.79 -7.05
C PRO A 132 -4.31 12.27 -8.13
N LEU A 133 -4.39 11.52 -9.24
CA LEU A 133 -5.29 11.85 -10.35
C LEU A 133 -6.77 11.84 -9.93
N TYR A 134 -7.12 11.00 -8.95
CA TYR A 134 -8.48 10.82 -8.46
C TYR A 134 -8.50 10.60 -6.96
N GLY A 135 -9.52 11.12 -6.29
CA GLY A 135 -9.86 10.79 -4.90
C GLY A 135 -10.77 9.57 -4.87
N VAL A 136 -10.20 8.38 -4.74
CA VAL A 136 -10.90 7.09 -4.79
C VAL A 136 -10.77 6.29 -3.50
N GLY A 137 -10.36 6.93 -2.41
CA GLY A 137 -10.37 6.35 -1.06
C GLY A 137 -11.81 6.05 -0.61
N ARG A 138 -11.99 4.95 0.12
CA ARG A 138 -13.27 4.56 0.72
C ARG A 138 -13.42 5.22 2.09
N LYS A 139 -14.64 5.28 2.58
CA LYS A 139 -14.96 5.86 3.89
C LYS A 139 -14.31 5.08 5.04
N ALA A 140 -14.14 5.75 6.16
CA ALA A 140 -13.71 5.09 7.40
C ALA A 140 -14.56 3.85 7.70
N GLY A 141 -13.91 2.77 8.13
CA GLY A 141 -14.50 1.45 8.36
C GLY A 141 -14.48 0.51 7.16
N GLU A 142 -14.25 0.99 5.95
CA GLU A 142 -14.18 0.16 4.74
C GLU A 142 -12.72 -0.20 4.39
N TRP A 143 -12.50 -1.43 3.90
CA TRP A 143 -11.21 -1.86 3.41
C TRP A 143 -10.90 -1.25 2.04
N ASN A 144 -9.72 -0.66 1.90
CA ASN A 144 -9.15 -0.17 0.66
C ASN A 144 -8.07 -1.14 0.17
N GLN A 145 -7.91 -1.27 -1.14
CA GLN A 145 -6.89 -2.07 -1.79
C GLN A 145 -5.85 -1.15 -2.44
N VAL A 146 -4.59 -1.42 -2.18
CA VAL A 146 -3.46 -0.69 -2.77
C VAL A 146 -2.54 -1.64 -3.50
N GLU A 147 -2.17 -1.28 -4.73
CA GLU A 147 -1.05 -1.87 -5.45
C GLU A 147 -0.05 -0.78 -5.81
N ILE A 148 1.22 -1.00 -5.48
CA ILE A 148 2.31 -0.08 -5.73
C ILE A 148 3.41 -0.82 -6.49
N SER A 149 3.66 -0.42 -7.73
CA SER A 149 4.81 -0.85 -8.52
C SER A 149 5.90 0.22 -8.45
N CYS A 150 7.07 -0.14 -7.90
CA CYS A 150 8.24 0.74 -7.82
C CYS A 150 9.42 0.01 -8.47
N ILE A 151 9.67 0.29 -9.77
CA ILE A 151 10.64 -0.43 -10.61
C ILE A 151 11.57 0.58 -11.26
N GLY A 152 12.89 0.44 -11.03
CA GLY A 152 13.86 1.42 -11.45
C GLY A 152 13.52 2.82 -10.94
N ARG A 153 13.30 3.74 -11.85
CA ARG A 153 12.91 5.14 -11.57
C ARG A 153 11.41 5.40 -11.74
N HIS A 154 10.58 4.35 -11.88
CA HIS A 154 9.17 4.48 -12.15
C HIS A 154 8.31 4.03 -10.97
N LEU A 155 7.28 4.82 -10.67
CA LEU A 155 6.25 4.54 -9.68
C LEU A 155 4.89 4.48 -10.36
N THR A 156 4.17 3.39 -10.15
CA THR A 156 2.75 3.28 -10.50
C THR A 156 1.97 2.91 -9.25
N VAL A 157 0.88 3.61 -8.99
CA VAL A 157 0.01 3.34 -7.84
C VAL A 157 -1.42 3.14 -8.31
N PHE A 158 -2.01 2.04 -7.88
CA PHE A 158 -3.45 1.77 -7.99
C PHE A 158 -4.07 1.82 -6.60
N LEU A 159 -5.19 2.49 -6.48
CA LEU A 159 -6.03 2.52 -5.29
C LEU A 159 -7.46 2.12 -5.68
N ASN A 160 -7.98 1.07 -5.05
CA ASN A 160 -9.31 0.51 -5.34
C ASN A 160 -9.54 0.26 -6.85
N GLY A 161 -8.53 -0.31 -7.53
CA GLY A 161 -8.57 -0.63 -8.96
C GLY A 161 -8.35 0.56 -9.91
N ASN A 162 -8.22 1.79 -9.40
CA ASN A 162 -7.98 2.97 -10.21
C ASN A 162 -6.50 3.35 -10.16
N ARG A 163 -5.87 3.53 -11.32
CA ARG A 163 -4.51 4.04 -11.41
C ARG A 163 -4.49 5.52 -11.07
N ILE A 164 -3.94 5.86 -9.90
CA ILE A 164 -3.85 7.23 -9.40
C ILE A 164 -2.50 7.89 -9.68
N HIS A 165 -1.45 7.09 -9.93
CA HIS A 165 -0.13 7.58 -10.32
C HIS A 165 0.50 6.74 -11.44
N LYS A 166 1.24 7.42 -12.31
CA LYS A 166 2.28 6.89 -13.19
C LYS A 166 3.36 7.95 -13.31
N ILE A 167 4.44 7.79 -12.56
CA ILE A 167 5.48 8.80 -12.33
C ILE A 167 6.82 8.23 -12.77
N ASP A 168 7.60 9.05 -13.47
CA ASP A 168 9.04 8.89 -13.64
C ASP A 168 9.74 9.84 -12.66
N PHE A 169 10.59 9.33 -11.78
CA PHE A 169 11.28 10.14 -10.78
C PHE A 169 12.27 11.13 -11.37
N ASP A 170 12.71 10.90 -12.60
CA ASP A 170 13.67 11.74 -13.31
C ASP A 170 13.00 12.75 -14.24
N ASP A 171 11.67 12.67 -14.40
CA ASP A 171 10.90 13.64 -15.18
C ASP A 171 10.78 14.97 -14.42
N PRO A 172 11.34 16.07 -14.94
CA PRO A 172 11.26 17.38 -14.31
C PRO A 172 9.82 17.90 -14.13
N ALA A 173 8.83 17.37 -14.85
CA ALA A 173 7.43 17.73 -14.67
C ALA A 173 6.88 17.36 -13.28
N PHE A 174 7.50 16.39 -12.57
CA PHE A 174 7.15 16.00 -11.22
C PHE A 174 7.99 16.68 -10.13
N VAL A 175 8.80 17.68 -10.45
CA VAL A 175 9.54 18.49 -9.49
C VAL A 175 8.64 19.61 -8.95
N PHE A 176 7.54 19.26 -8.26
CA PHE A 176 6.61 20.25 -7.69
C PHE A 176 7.04 20.85 -6.35
N SER A 177 8.09 20.36 -5.75
CA SER A 177 8.60 20.87 -4.50
C SER A 177 10.12 21.09 -4.59
N GLU A 178 10.55 22.33 -4.48
CA GLU A 178 11.98 22.69 -4.33
C GLU A 178 12.65 21.95 -3.16
N LYS A 179 11.84 21.55 -2.16
CA LYS A 179 12.30 20.86 -0.97
C LYS A 179 12.56 19.37 -1.19
N ARG A 180 12.01 18.77 -2.28
CA ARG A 180 12.09 17.33 -2.47
C ARG A 180 11.92 16.91 -3.94
N PRO A 181 12.98 17.01 -4.75
CA PRO A 181 12.94 16.44 -6.10
C PRO A 181 12.86 14.91 -6.01
N LEU A 182 11.93 14.30 -6.75
CA LEU A 182 11.75 12.84 -6.82
C LEU A 182 13.02 12.14 -7.36
N SER A 183 13.85 12.85 -8.11
CA SER A 183 15.15 12.36 -8.58
C SER A 183 16.10 11.92 -7.44
N ARG A 184 15.87 12.37 -6.20
CA ARG A 184 16.64 11.94 -5.02
C ARG A 184 16.10 10.68 -4.34
N VAL A 185 14.98 10.12 -4.81
CA VAL A 185 14.44 8.86 -4.27
C VAL A 185 15.46 7.76 -4.46
N PRO A 186 15.84 7.02 -3.39
CA PRO A 186 16.81 5.95 -3.47
C PRO A 186 16.35 4.81 -4.39
N ASN A 187 17.31 4.05 -4.94
CA ASN A 187 16.99 2.87 -5.74
C ASN A 187 16.60 1.66 -4.89
N GLN A 188 16.82 1.69 -3.57
CA GLN A 188 16.38 0.65 -2.64
C GLN A 188 16.26 1.21 -1.22
N GLY A 189 15.42 0.58 -0.43
CA GLY A 189 15.22 0.92 0.98
C GLY A 189 14.13 0.07 1.60
N TYR A 190 13.71 0.45 2.79
CA TYR A 190 12.69 -0.27 3.53
C TYR A 190 11.29 0.07 3.05
N ILE A 191 10.38 -0.89 3.19
CA ILE A 191 8.94 -0.67 3.16
C ILE A 191 8.49 -0.42 4.59
N GLY A 192 7.55 0.49 4.79
CA GLY A 192 7.03 0.79 6.11
C GLY A 192 5.58 1.17 6.13
N LEU A 193 4.97 0.99 7.30
CA LEU A 193 3.62 1.42 7.64
C LEU A 193 3.73 2.52 8.69
N GLU A 194 3.02 3.63 8.50
CA GLU A 194 3.06 4.76 9.41
C GLU A 194 2.07 4.58 10.56
N SER A 195 2.48 4.92 11.78
CA SER A 195 1.60 5.18 12.91
C SER A 195 1.54 6.70 13.12
N HIS A 196 0.40 7.35 12.84
CA HIS A 196 0.32 8.82 12.94
C HIS A 196 -0.85 9.28 13.80
N THR A 197 -2.08 9.04 13.39
CA THR A 197 -3.27 9.52 14.11
C THR A 197 -4.41 8.55 13.98
N ASN A 198 -5.00 8.14 15.10
CA ASN A 198 -6.09 7.19 15.19
C ASN A 198 -5.78 5.80 14.59
N ARG A 199 -6.65 4.85 14.88
CA ARG A 199 -6.42 3.46 14.50
C ARG A 199 -6.47 3.24 13.00
N VAL A 200 -5.50 2.49 12.53
CA VAL A 200 -5.44 1.92 11.18
C VAL A 200 -5.14 0.42 11.26
N ASP A 201 -5.80 -0.34 10.42
CA ASP A 201 -5.58 -1.78 10.23
C ASP A 201 -4.99 -2.01 8.84
N PHE A 202 -4.02 -2.95 8.75
CA PHE A 202 -3.42 -3.42 7.50
C PHE A 202 -3.49 -4.94 7.43
N ARG A 203 -3.76 -5.49 6.24
CA ARG A 203 -3.76 -6.94 6.01
C ARG A 203 -3.35 -7.30 4.59
N SER A 204 -3.21 -8.58 4.31
CA SER A 204 -2.91 -9.11 2.95
C SER A 204 -1.64 -8.52 2.35
N LEU A 205 -0.61 -8.22 3.17
CA LEU A 205 0.63 -7.63 2.71
C LEU A 205 1.44 -8.66 1.92
N ARG A 206 1.57 -8.43 0.62
CA ARG A 206 2.27 -9.31 -0.32
C ARG A 206 3.19 -8.51 -1.22
N ILE A 207 4.33 -9.09 -1.57
CA ILE A 207 5.32 -8.45 -2.44
C ILE A 207 5.78 -9.40 -3.53
N GLN A 208 5.91 -8.87 -4.74
CA GLN A 208 6.66 -9.49 -5.83
C GLN A 208 7.96 -8.71 -6.01
N VAL A 209 9.10 -9.36 -5.74
CA VAL A 209 10.42 -8.78 -5.98
C VAL A 209 10.77 -8.96 -7.45
N ILE A 210 11.04 -7.85 -8.13
CA ILE A 210 11.43 -7.86 -9.54
C ILE A 210 12.94 -7.95 -9.62
N LYS A 211 13.44 -9.03 -10.20
CA LYS A 211 14.89 -9.20 -10.43
C LYS A 211 15.28 -8.43 -11.70
N PRO A 212 16.41 -7.73 -11.71
CA PRO A 212 16.95 -7.17 -12.95
C PRO A 212 17.04 -8.24 -14.03
N ALA A 213 16.71 -7.90 -15.25
CA ALA A 213 17.02 -8.79 -16.39
C ALA A 213 18.54 -9.04 -16.43
N ALA A 214 18.93 -10.31 -16.53
CA ALA A 214 20.32 -10.73 -16.60
C ALA A 214 20.98 -10.25 -17.91
#